data_f27be06198896da6f8686e271e68c705
#
_entry.id   f27be06198896da6f8686e271e68c705
#
_cell.length_a   1.000
_cell.length_b   1.000
_cell.length_c   1.000
_cell.angle_alpha   90.00
_cell.angle_beta   90.00
_cell.angle_gamma   90.00
#
_symmetry.space_group_name_H-M   'P 1'
#
loop_
_entity.id
_entity.type
_entity.pdbx_description
1 polymer ?
#
loop_
_entity_poly.entity_id
_entity_poly.type
_entity_poly.pdbx_seq_one_letter_code
_entity_poly.pdbx_strand_id
1 'polypeptide(L)'
;MKTLFIHPTDPSTDFCKIIYEDYRDQDDVTILTGTRIPSTIIKKALVENDRIVFIGHGTEYGLLDKIGFRYVITAADLQFFRNKPVVCMWCNANIFAEKHNLNAFATGMFVSEKSEAEWYRLSTDQKLIDESNELFCRILSRCVFDDPKDIRTTIERGYKSSTNPIVKFNRECMGFED
;
A
#
# COMPACT_ATOMS: atom_id res chain seq x y z
N MET A 1 -11.95 8.98 13.99
CA MET A 1 -10.49 8.63 13.98
C MET A 1 -9.92 9.16 12.67
N LYS A 2 -9.04 10.14 12.76
CA LYS A 2 -8.49 10.80 11.57
C LYS A 2 -7.55 9.86 10.81
N THR A 3 -7.72 9.78 9.49
CA THR A 3 -6.93 8.91 8.62
C THR A 3 -6.16 9.71 7.58
N LEU A 4 -4.87 9.42 7.46
CA LEU A 4 -3.98 10.02 6.48
C LEU A 4 -3.64 9.00 5.39
N PHE A 5 -3.88 9.36 4.13
CA PHE A 5 -3.35 8.68 2.95
C PHE A 5 -2.14 9.43 2.41
N ILE A 6 -1.03 8.74 2.20
CA ILE A 6 0.16 9.27 1.50
C ILE A 6 0.42 8.41 0.28
N HIS A 7 0.25 9.00 -0.90
CA HIS A 7 0.44 8.35 -2.18
C HIS A 7 1.32 9.22 -3.10
N PRO A 8 2.65 9.02 -3.12
CA PRO A 8 3.51 9.60 -4.13
C PRO A 8 3.18 8.99 -5.49
N THR A 9 2.35 9.70 -6.25
CA THR A 9 1.74 9.17 -7.47
C THR A 9 2.69 9.19 -8.66
N ASP A 10 2.63 8.15 -9.46
CA ASP A 10 3.15 8.08 -10.83
C ASP A 10 2.19 7.21 -11.68
N PRO A 11 2.35 7.17 -13.02
CA PRO A 11 1.41 6.44 -13.89
C PRO A 11 1.24 4.95 -13.55
N SER A 12 2.29 4.29 -13.02
CA SER A 12 2.23 2.86 -12.68
C SER A 12 1.46 2.56 -11.39
N THR A 13 1.21 3.55 -10.55
CA THR A 13 0.45 3.42 -9.30
C THR A 13 -0.90 4.14 -9.31
N ASP A 14 -1.30 4.73 -10.43
CA ASP A 14 -2.56 5.48 -10.55
C ASP A 14 -3.80 4.65 -10.22
N PHE A 15 -3.79 3.34 -10.48
CA PHE A 15 -4.87 2.42 -10.11
C PHE A 15 -5.14 2.39 -8.60
N CYS A 16 -4.15 2.70 -7.77
CA CYS A 16 -4.30 2.72 -6.31
C CYS A 16 -5.23 3.83 -5.80
N LYS A 17 -5.59 4.82 -6.63
CA LYS A 17 -6.56 5.86 -6.27
C LYS A 17 -7.91 5.28 -5.85
N ILE A 18 -8.29 4.12 -6.38
CA ILE A 18 -9.49 3.37 -5.99
C ILE A 18 -9.59 3.19 -4.47
N ILE A 19 -8.46 3.12 -3.76
CA ILE A 19 -8.43 2.85 -2.32
C ILE A 19 -9.00 4.02 -1.51
N TYR A 20 -8.84 5.26 -1.97
CA TYR A 20 -9.16 6.45 -1.18
C TYR A 20 -10.05 7.49 -1.87
N GLU A 21 -10.32 7.35 -3.17
CA GLU A 21 -11.05 8.40 -3.92
C GLU A 21 -12.46 8.64 -3.38
N ASP A 22 -13.17 7.57 -2.98
CA ASP A 22 -14.53 7.65 -2.42
C ASP A 22 -14.58 8.33 -1.03
N TYR A 23 -13.42 8.53 -0.40
CA TYR A 23 -13.30 9.12 0.93
C TYR A 23 -12.76 10.55 0.93
N ARG A 24 -12.49 11.11 -0.26
CA ARG A 24 -11.82 12.40 -0.45
C ARG A 24 -12.51 13.56 0.27
N ASP A 25 -13.83 13.55 0.31
CA ASP A 25 -14.63 14.64 0.85
C ASP A 25 -15.05 14.43 2.32
N GLN A 26 -14.46 13.44 3.00
CA GLN A 26 -14.74 13.18 4.40
C GLN A 26 -13.87 14.07 5.31
N ASP A 27 -14.46 14.70 6.31
CA ASP A 27 -13.80 15.65 7.22
C ASP A 27 -12.66 15.03 8.06
N ASP A 28 -12.68 13.72 8.27
CA ASP A 28 -11.67 12.99 9.04
C ASP A 28 -10.65 12.26 8.14
N VAL A 29 -10.63 12.55 6.83
CA VAL A 29 -9.69 12.00 5.88
C VAL A 29 -8.77 13.09 5.33
N THR A 30 -7.46 12.85 5.39
CA THR A 30 -6.43 13.69 4.78
C THR A 30 -5.73 12.90 3.68
N ILE A 31 -5.63 13.46 2.48
CA ILE A 31 -4.98 12.81 1.34
C ILE A 31 -3.82 13.68 0.86
N LEU A 32 -2.60 13.15 0.93
CA LEU A 32 -1.39 13.73 0.37
C LEU A 32 -0.98 12.93 -0.86
N THR A 33 -1.16 13.52 -2.04
CA THR A 33 -0.83 12.88 -3.32
C THR A 33 0.11 13.75 -4.16
N GLY A 34 0.74 13.13 -5.15
CA GLY A 34 1.64 13.81 -6.07
C GLY A 34 3.10 13.52 -5.80
N THR A 35 3.95 14.23 -6.54
CA THR A 35 5.41 14.09 -6.45
C THR A 35 6.01 15.19 -5.58
N ARG A 36 7.18 14.91 -4.98
CA ARG A 36 7.96 15.88 -4.22
C ARG A 36 7.19 16.55 -3.06
N ILE A 37 6.28 15.81 -2.42
CA ILE A 37 5.56 16.31 -1.23
C ILE A 37 6.61 16.74 -0.19
N PRO A 38 6.58 17.99 0.32
CA PRO A 38 7.56 18.45 1.30
C PRO A 38 7.54 17.61 2.59
N SER A 39 8.72 17.25 3.10
CA SER A 39 8.83 16.43 4.33
C SER A 39 8.20 17.09 5.56
N THR A 40 8.19 18.41 5.61
CA THR A 40 7.52 19.16 6.68
C THR A 40 6.01 18.98 6.67
N ILE A 41 5.40 18.94 5.47
CA ILE A 41 3.94 18.66 5.30
C ILE A 41 3.64 17.23 5.72
N ILE A 42 4.46 16.27 5.27
CA ILE A 42 4.31 14.86 5.63
C ILE A 42 4.38 14.68 7.15
N LYS A 43 5.42 15.20 7.80
CA LYS A 43 5.61 15.07 9.25
C LYS A 43 4.47 15.69 10.05
N LYS A 44 3.99 16.87 9.63
CA LYS A 44 2.83 17.50 10.23
C LYS A 44 1.59 16.60 10.12
N ALA A 45 1.30 16.12 8.93
CA ALA A 45 0.15 15.24 8.70
C ALA A 45 0.25 13.91 9.46
N LEU A 46 1.46 13.32 9.56
CA LEU A 46 1.70 12.12 10.36
C LEU A 46 1.36 12.32 11.83
N VAL A 47 1.64 13.51 12.39
CA VAL A 47 1.33 13.85 13.80
C VAL A 47 -0.18 14.04 14.00
N GLU A 48 -0.86 14.70 13.06
CA GLU A 48 -2.26 15.14 13.17
C GLU A 48 -3.28 14.02 12.93
N ASN A 49 -2.86 12.86 12.43
CA ASN A 49 -3.75 11.74 12.10
C ASN A 49 -3.49 10.52 12.96
N ASP A 50 -4.53 9.74 13.23
CA ASP A 50 -4.52 8.58 14.12
C ASP A 50 -4.19 7.28 13.39
N ARG A 51 -4.54 7.16 12.12
CA ARG A 51 -4.30 6.02 11.21
C ARG A 51 -3.52 6.52 10.00
N ILE A 52 -2.60 5.70 9.52
CA ILE A 52 -1.77 6.07 8.37
C ILE A 52 -1.87 4.98 7.29
N VAL A 53 -2.09 5.41 6.06
CA VAL A 53 -2.13 4.56 4.87
C VAL A 53 -1.08 5.05 3.87
N PHE A 54 -0.05 4.25 3.69
CA PHE A 54 1.02 4.50 2.74
C PHE A 54 0.79 3.67 1.48
N ILE A 55 0.86 4.31 0.31
CA ILE A 55 0.59 3.69 -1.00
C ILE A 55 1.65 4.12 -1.99
N GLY A 56 2.16 3.21 -2.81
CA GLY A 56 3.06 3.54 -3.90
C GLY A 56 4.19 2.54 -4.10
N HIS A 57 5.31 3.01 -4.63
CA HIS A 57 6.55 2.23 -4.74
C HIS A 57 7.31 2.21 -3.42
N GLY A 58 8.13 1.19 -3.25
CA GLY A 58 9.01 1.13 -2.08
C GLY A 58 9.93 -0.07 -2.08
N THR A 59 10.67 -0.19 -0.99
CA THR A 59 11.58 -1.29 -0.69
C THR A 59 11.48 -1.62 0.80
N GLU A 60 12.27 -2.57 1.27
CA GLU A 60 12.43 -2.87 2.70
C GLU A 60 12.94 -1.68 3.54
N TYR A 61 13.31 -0.56 2.91
CA TYR A 61 13.78 0.66 3.60
C TYR A 61 12.71 1.74 3.73
N GLY A 62 11.60 1.65 2.97
CA GLY A 62 10.49 2.59 3.06
C GLY A 62 9.77 2.88 1.76
N LEU A 63 8.88 3.88 1.81
CA LEU A 63 8.09 4.37 0.69
C LEU A 63 8.90 5.31 -0.20
N LEU A 64 8.82 5.12 -1.53
CA LEU A 64 9.53 5.89 -2.54
C LEU A 64 8.62 6.86 -3.30
N ASP A 65 9.10 8.07 -3.53
CA ASP A 65 8.70 8.92 -4.63
C ASP A 65 9.59 8.58 -5.84
N LYS A 66 9.09 7.72 -6.73
CA LYS A 66 9.83 7.23 -7.91
C LYS A 66 10.23 8.37 -8.84
N ILE A 67 9.35 9.33 -9.06
CA ILE A 67 9.61 10.50 -9.91
C ILE A 67 10.59 11.48 -9.23
N GLY A 68 10.47 11.65 -7.92
CA GLY A 68 11.36 12.49 -7.12
C GLY A 68 12.71 11.85 -6.79
N PHE A 69 12.91 10.56 -7.11
CA PHE A 69 14.10 9.76 -6.79
C PHE A 69 14.51 9.84 -5.32
N ARG A 70 13.54 9.76 -4.41
CA ARG A 70 13.81 9.86 -2.97
C ARG A 70 12.85 9.02 -2.15
N TYR A 71 13.28 8.62 -0.96
CA TYR A 71 12.36 8.10 0.05
C TYR A 71 11.48 9.21 0.61
N VAL A 72 10.19 8.93 0.73
CA VAL A 72 9.17 9.79 1.34
C VAL A 72 9.03 9.45 2.82
N ILE A 73 9.10 8.15 3.13
CA ILE A 73 9.04 7.59 4.49
C ILE A 73 10.19 6.60 4.65
N THR A 74 10.87 6.68 5.78
CA THR A 74 11.94 5.78 6.19
C THR A 74 11.85 5.46 7.67
N ALA A 75 12.79 4.67 8.19
CA ALA A 75 12.94 4.41 9.62
C ALA A 75 13.12 5.68 10.47
N ALA A 76 13.65 6.77 9.91
CA ALA A 76 13.80 8.05 10.62
C ALA A 76 12.46 8.71 10.98
N ASP A 77 11.37 8.32 10.30
CA ASP A 77 10.04 8.91 10.50
C ASP A 77 9.17 8.10 11.48
N LEU A 78 9.64 6.93 11.94
CA LEU A 78 8.90 6.02 12.82
C LEU A 78 8.33 6.68 14.07
N GLN A 79 9.04 7.65 14.65
CA GLN A 79 8.58 8.37 15.83
C GLN A 79 7.21 9.04 15.66
N PHE A 80 6.77 9.29 14.41
CA PHE A 80 5.50 9.95 14.11
C PHE A 80 4.33 8.98 13.94
N PHE A 81 4.59 7.67 13.69
CA PHE A 81 3.53 6.72 13.37
C PHE A 81 3.68 5.32 13.99
N ARG A 82 4.79 5.00 14.67
CA ARG A 82 5.09 3.67 15.25
C ARG A 82 3.93 3.08 16.08
N ASN A 83 3.20 3.90 16.82
CA ASN A 83 2.15 3.47 17.74
C ASN A 83 0.74 3.61 17.14
N LYS A 84 0.63 3.79 15.83
CA LYS A 84 -0.64 3.95 15.12
C LYS A 84 -0.94 2.71 14.30
N PRO A 85 -2.22 2.43 13.99
CA PRO A 85 -2.57 1.46 12.95
C PRO A 85 -2.03 1.94 11.59
N VAL A 86 -1.32 1.07 10.88
CA VAL A 86 -0.69 1.43 9.60
C VAL A 86 -1.09 0.45 8.51
N VAL A 87 -1.29 0.97 7.31
CA VAL A 87 -1.34 0.19 6.07
C VAL A 87 -0.12 0.58 5.24
N CYS A 88 0.70 -0.41 4.89
CA CYS A 88 1.90 -0.24 4.09
C CYS A 88 1.73 -0.98 2.75
N MET A 89 1.32 -0.27 1.71
CA MET A 89 1.13 -0.82 0.38
C MET A 89 2.26 -0.37 -0.54
N TRP A 90 3.37 -1.11 -0.50
CA TRP A 90 4.50 -1.00 -1.44
C TRP A 90 5.29 -2.31 -1.45
N CYS A 91 6.16 -2.53 -2.44
CA CYS A 91 6.96 -3.75 -2.55
C CYS A 91 7.89 -3.94 -1.35
N ASN A 92 7.82 -5.13 -0.71
CA ASN A 92 8.59 -5.49 0.49
C ASN A 92 8.28 -4.64 1.75
N ALA A 93 7.08 -4.06 1.83
CA ALA A 93 6.61 -3.34 3.01
C ALA A 93 6.51 -4.23 4.26
N ASN A 94 6.22 -5.52 4.08
CA ASN A 94 6.19 -6.51 5.17
C ASN A 94 7.52 -6.61 5.89
N ILE A 95 8.66 -6.58 5.18
CA ILE A 95 10.01 -6.61 5.78
C ILE A 95 10.23 -5.33 6.61
N PHE A 96 9.82 -4.17 6.09
CA PHE A 96 9.89 -2.91 6.83
C PHE A 96 9.03 -2.95 8.09
N ALA A 97 7.78 -3.38 7.97
CA ALA A 97 6.84 -3.42 9.09
C ALA A 97 7.29 -4.38 10.21
N GLU A 98 7.76 -5.58 9.85
CA GLU A 98 8.29 -6.58 10.77
C GLU A 98 9.54 -6.09 11.50
N LYS A 99 10.54 -5.59 10.74
CA LYS A 99 11.80 -5.05 11.29
C LYS A 99 11.57 -3.96 12.34
N HIS A 100 10.49 -3.19 12.20
CA HIS A 100 10.21 -2.05 13.07
C HIS A 100 9.06 -2.30 14.05
N ASN A 101 8.53 -3.53 14.13
CA ASN A 101 7.42 -3.92 15.01
C ASN A 101 6.20 -3.00 14.87
N LEU A 102 5.75 -2.74 13.64
CA LEU A 102 4.58 -1.90 13.40
C LEU A 102 3.28 -2.70 13.59
N ASN A 103 2.25 -2.05 14.15
CA ASN A 103 0.88 -2.55 14.04
C ASN A 103 0.37 -2.27 12.62
N ALA A 104 0.71 -3.14 11.67
CA ALA A 104 0.49 -2.87 10.25
C ALA A 104 -0.13 -4.04 9.49
N PHE A 105 -0.97 -3.71 8.52
CA PHE A 105 -1.11 -4.51 7.31
C PHE A 105 -0.05 -4.07 6.31
N ALA A 106 0.73 -5.00 5.77
CA ALA A 106 1.82 -4.68 4.85
C ALA A 106 1.89 -5.69 3.71
N THR A 107 2.11 -5.18 2.49
CA THR A 107 2.31 -6.03 1.31
C THR A 107 3.74 -6.53 1.22
N GLY A 108 3.92 -7.75 0.69
CA GLY A 108 5.21 -8.23 0.22
C GLY A 108 5.55 -7.66 -1.16
N MET A 109 6.23 -8.45 -1.99
CA MET A 109 6.34 -8.12 -3.41
C MET A 109 4.95 -8.10 -4.02
N PHE A 110 4.65 -7.05 -4.78
CA PHE A 110 3.34 -6.86 -5.41
C PHE A 110 3.53 -6.57 -6.88
N VAL A 111 3.23 -7.55 -7.72
CA VAL A 111 3.29 -7.41 -9.18
C VAL A 111 2.08 -6.62 -9.66
N SER A 112 2.34 -5.46 -10.25
CA SER A 112 1.34 -4.49 -10.70
C SER A 112 1.51 -4.02 -12.15
N GLU A 113 2.66 -4.34 -12.78
CA GLU A 113 2.96 -3.96 -14.16
C GLU A 113 3.67 -5.09 -14.93
N LYS A 114 3.69 -4.99 -16.28
CA LYS A 114 4.27 -6.02 -17.16
C LYS A 114 5.74 -6.33 -16.89
N SER A 115 6.54 -5.32 -16.65
CA SER A 115 7.96 -5.46 -16.38
C SER A 115 8.24 -6.28 -15.13
N GLU A 116 7.41 -6.13 -14.10
CA GLU A 116 7.48 -6.93 -12.88
C GLU A 116 7.02 -8.37 -13.14
N ALA A 117 5.89 -8.54 -13.86
CA ALA A 117 5.38 -9.87 -14.23
C ALA A 117 6.43 -10.65 -15.06
N GLU A 118 7.08 -9.99 -16.01
CA GLU A 118 8.15 -10.59 -16.82
C GLU A 118 9.35 -11.01 -15.95
N TRP A 119 9.78 -10.16 -15.02
CA TRP A 119 10.87 -10.44 -14.10
C TRP A 119 10.62 -11.70 -13.26
N TYR A 120 9.38 -11.88 -12.80
CA TYR A 120 8.97 -13.07 -12.03
C TYR A 120 8.47 -14.23 -12.87
N ARG A 121 8.60 -14.15 -14.22
CA ARG A 121 8.16 -15.19 -15.19
C ARG A 121 6.67 -15.55 -15.05
N LEU A 122 5.88 -14.55 -14.76
CA LEU A 122 4.42 -14.64 -14.70
C LEU A 122 3.80 -14.26 -16.06
N SER A 123 2.48 -14.40 -16.17
CA SER A 123 1.75 -13.91 -17.34
C SER A 123 1.91 -12.40 -17.50
N THR A 124 2.27 -11.95 -18.69
CA THR A 124 2.35 -10.53 -19.08
C THR A 124 1.07 -10.01 -19.74
N ASP A 125 -0.01 -10.78 -19.66
CA ASP A 125 -1.33 -10.34 -20.11
C ASP A 125 -1.81 -9.16 -19.27
N GLN A 126 -1.94 -8.01 -19.91
CA GLN A 126 -2.33 -6.77 -19.23
C GLN A 126 -3.68 -6.90 -18.51
N LYS A 127 -4.61 -7.65 -19.10
CA LYS A 127 -5.92 -7.88 -18.50
C LYS A 127 -5.82 -8.59 -17.14
N LEU A 128 -4.96 -9.62 -17.03
CA LEU A 128 -4.75 -10.33 -15.77
C LEU A 128 -4.08 -9.44 -14.71
N ILE A 129 -3.16 -8.56 -15.13
CA ILE A 129 -2.51 -7.60 -14.25
C ILE A 129 -3.53 -6.57 -13.74
N ASP A 130 -4.32 -5.99 -14.64
CA ASP A 130 -5.34 -4.99 -14.29
C ASP A 130 -6.42 -5.59 -13.38
N GLU A 131 -6.89 -6.81 -13.65
CA GLU A 131 -7.83 -7.53 -12.78
C GLU A 131 -7.26 -7.76 -11.37
N SER A 132 -5.96 -8.11 -11.27
CA SER A 132 -5.28 -8.28 -9.97
C SER A 132 -5.21 -6.96 -9.20
N ASN A 133 -4.81 -5.88 -9.88
CA ASN A 133 -4.71 -4.55 -9.31
C ASN A 133 -6.06 -4.04 -8.81
N GLU A 134 -7.09 -4.16 -9.65
CA GLU A 134 -8.44 -3.74 -9.31
C GLU A 134 -9.02 -4.54 -8.15
N LEU A 135 -8.85 -5.88 -8.15
CA LEU A 135 -9.32 -6.75 -7.08
C LEU A 135 -8.73 -6.33 -5.74
N PHE A 136 -7.40 -6.17 -5.68
CA PHE A 136 -6.73 -5.74 -4.45
C PHE A 136 -7.23 -4.39 -3.94
N CYS A 137 -7.23 -3.37 -4.83
CA CYS A 137 -7.63 -2.03 -4.44
C CYS A 137 -9.09 -1.94 -3.99
N ARG A 138 -10.01 -2.67 -4.65
CA ARG A 138 -11.42 -2.72 -4.24
C ARG A 138 -11.64 -3.42 -2.89
N ILE A 139 -10.89 -4.48 -2.61
CA ILE A 139 -10.98 -5.14 -1.30
C ILE A 139 -10.41 -4.20 -0.23
N LEU A 140 -9.21 -3.66 -0.44
CA LEU A 140 -8.57 -2.78 0.52
C LEU A 140 -9.39 -1.51 0.78
N SER A 141 -9.97 -0.90 -0.26
CA SER A 141 -10.84 0.29 -0.09
C SER A 141 -11.96 0.03 0.92
N ARG A 142 -12.59 -1.15 0.88
CA ARG A 142 -13.72 -1.49 1.77
C ARG A 142 -13.33 -1.73 3.22
N CYS A 143 -12.08 -2.08 3.48
CA CYS A 143 -11.60 -2.44 4.83
C CYS A 143 -10.44 -1.56 5.32
N VAL A 144 -10.06 -0.51 4.58
CA VAL A 144 -8.89 0.32 4.90
C VAL A 144 -8.97 1.01 6.26
N PHE A 145 -10.16 1.15 6.81
CA PHE A 145 -10.41 1.72 8.14
C PHE A 145 -10.50 0.67 9.27
N ASP A 146 -10.38 -0.61 8.94
CA ASP A 146 -10.42 -1.69 9.92
C ASP A 146 -9.08 -1.83 10.66
N ASP A 147 -9.02 -2.68 11.69
CA ASP A 147 -7.74 -3.05 12.32
C ASP A 147 -6.83 -3.75 11.28
N PRO A 148 -5.51 -3.53 11.30
CA PRO A 148 -4.59 -4.18 10.37
C PRO A 148 -4.73 -5.71 10.27
N LYS A 149 -5.10 -6.40 11.34
CA LYS A 149 -5.35 -7.84 11.33
C LYS A 149 -6.62 -8.20 10.56
N ASP A 150 -7.66 -7.38 10.69
CA ASP A 150 -8.93 -7.60 9.99
C ASP A 150 -8.79 -7.29 8.50
N ILE A 151 -8.00 -6.26 8.14
CA ILE A 151 -7.60 -5.99 6.76
C ILE A 151 -6.93 -7.22 6.15
N ARG A 152 -5.93 -7.80 6.85
CA ARG A 152 -5.22 -9.01 6.41
C ARG A 152 -6.21 -10.16 6.12
N THR A 153 -7.09 -10.45 7.07
CA THR A 153 -8.08 -11.51 6.95
C THR A 153 -9.05 -11.27 5.78
N THR A 154 -9.46 -10.01 5.57
CA THR A 154 -10.39 -9.64 4.50
C THR A 154 -9.75 -9.80 3.12
N ILE A 155 -8.50 -9.38 2.94
CA ILE A 155 -7.76 -9.53 1.68
C ILE A 155 -7.49 -11.01 1.39
N GLU A 156 -7.04 -11.78 2.37
CA GLU A 156 -6.80 -13.22 2.25
C GLU A 156 -8.05 -13.94 1.76
N ARG A 157 -9.20 -13.67 2.38
CA ARG A 157 -10.50 -14.24 1.96
C ARG A 157 -10.88 -13.85 0.55
N GLY A 158 -10.68 -12.58 0.17
CA GLY A 158 -11.00 -12.09 -1.18
C GLY A 158 -10.11 -12.69 -2.27
N TYR A 159 -8.89 -13.08 -1.92
CA TYR A 159 -7.94 -13.69 -2.85
C TYR A 159 -8.12 -15.20 -3.02
N LYS A 160 -8.71 -15.88 -2.02
CA LYS A 160 -8.78 -17.35 -1.95
C LYS A 160 -9.43 -18.00 -3.15
N SER A 161 -10.44 -17.39 -3.75
CA SER A 161 -11.18 -17.94 -4.90
C SER A 161 -10.60 -17.55 -6.26
N SER A 162 -9.55 -16.71 -6.30
CA SER A 162 -9.01 -16.25 -7.57
C SER A 162 -8.17 -17.32 -8.27
N THR A 163 -8.43 -17.49 -9.56
CA THR A 163 -7.61 -18.34 -10.46
C THR A 163 -6.53 -17.53 -11.19
N ASN A 164 -6.54 -16.21 -11.08
CA ASN A 164 -5.57 -15.31 -11.72
C ASN A 164 -4.15 -15.56 -11.17
N PRO A 165 -3.16 -15.90 -12.02
CA PRO A 165 -1.81 -16.22 -11.57
C PRO A 165 -1.09 -15.04 -10.90
N ILE A 166 -1.41 -13.79 -11.27
CA ILE A 166 -0.84 -12.60 -10.63
C ILE A 166 -1.38 -12.47 -9.20
N VAL A 167 -2.69 -12.68 -9.00
CA VAL A 167 -3.30 -12.67 -7.66
C VAL A 167 -2.70 -13.75 -6.77
N LYS A 168 -2.48 -14.96 -7.30
CA LYS A 168 -1.84 -16.05 -6.55
C LYS A 168 -0.43 -15.69 -6.10
N PHE A 169 0.38 -15.15 -7.02
CA PHE A 169 1.74 -14.71 -6.69
C PHE A 169 1.73 -13.59 -5.63
N ASN A 170 0.91 -12.55 -5.81
CA ASN A 170 0.81 -11.46 -4.84
C ASN A 170 0.34 -11.98 -3.47
N ARG A 171 -0.57 -12.95 -3.44
CA ARG A 171 -1.05 -13.62 -2.22
C ARG A 171 0.10 -14.33 -1.47
N GLU A 172 0.88 -15.15 -2.18
CA GLU A 172 2.03 -15.86 -1.63
C GLU A 172 3.08 -14.88 -1.06
N CYS A 173 3.36 -13.79 -1.78
CA CYS A 173 4.28 -12.75 -1.33
C CYS A 173 3.81 -12.00 -0.07
N MET A 174 2.51 -11.98 0.21
CA MET A 174 1.94 -11.43 1.46
C MET A 174 1.99 -12.44 2.62
N GLY A 175 2.47 -13.66 2.37
CA GLY A 175 2.55 -14.72 3.37
C GLY A 175 1.17 -15.25 3.78
N PHE A 176 0.21 -15.30 2.87
CA PHE A 176 -1.06 -15.98 3.07
C PHE A 176 -0.89 -17.47 2.73
N GLU A 177 -1.31 -18.32 3.64
CA GLU A 177 -1.27 -19.76 3.44
C GLU A 177 -2.43 -20.27 2.56
N ASP A 178 -2.25 -21.44 1.93
CA ASP A 178 -3.29 -22.11 1.11
C ASP A 178 -4.44 -22.69 1.94
#